data_bbf4a9d8561847532901e90335d58bfa
#
_entry.id   bbf4a9d8561847532901e90335d58bfa
#
_cell.length_a   1.000
_cell.length_b   1.000
_cell.length_c   1.000
_cell.angle_alpha   90.00
_cell.angle_beta   90.00
_cell.angle_gamma   90.00
#
_symmetry.space_group_name_H-M   'P 1'
#
loop_
_entity.id
_entity.type
_entity.pdbx_description
1 polymer ?
#
loop_
_entity_poly.entity_id
_entity_poly.type
_entity_poly.pdbx_seq_one_letter_code
_entity_poly.pdbx_strand_id
1 'polypeptide(L)'
;MLTHFAPVGSIFNINMTIGQVKDNNPNFWAQTQKVTGSSTDINMVLNQDYINGTGNINRPTDLSIATTMAHEVIHAYLISLLEQNLASGSSAIYDFATVYEAYVQQQITKDDSILPDAHHELIASNYVYSIASSIQEFHTGQPVGSGFPRQVYLDMALGGLTGTTFF
;
A
#
# COMPACT_ATOMS: atom_id res chain seq x y z
N MET A 1 -5.97 -9.85 -6.56
CA MET A 1 -5.96 -8.52 -5.91
C MET A 1 -6.42 -7.40 -6.85
N LEU A 2 -5.83 -7.23 -8.03
CA LEU A 2 -6.24 -6.17 -8.98
C LEU A 2 -7.70 -6.28 -9.43
N THR A 3 -8.27 -7.47 -9.47
CA THR A 3 -9.69 -7.69 -9.78
C THR A 3 -10.66 -7.06 -8.77
N HIS A 4 -10.16 -6.76 -7.55
CA HIS A 4 -10.93 -6.08 -6.52
C HIS A 4 -11.26 -4.62 -6.90
N PHE A 5 -10.42 -4.02 -7.73
CA PHE A 5 -10.57 -2.66 -8.24
C PHE A 5 -10.90 -2.62 -9.74
N ALA A 6 -11.45 -3.71 -10.28
CA ALA A 6 -11.80 -3.78 -11.70
C ALA A 6 -12.88 -2.74 -12.06
N PRO A 7 -12.81 -2.10 -13.24
CA PRO A 7 -13.71 -1.00 -13.61
C PRO A 7 -15.18 -1.42 -13.72
N VAL A 8 -15.45 -2.70 -13.92
CA VAL A 8 -16.83 -3.21 -14.01
C VAL A 8 -17.14 -4.06 -12.77
N GLY A 9 -18.03 -3.57 -11.92
CA GLY A 9 -18.47 -4.27 -10.71
C GLY A 9 -17.59 -4.07 -9.48
N SER A 10 -16.53 -3.26 -9.56
CA SER A 10 -15.78 -2.83 -8.39
C SER A 10 -16.62 -1.87 -7.57
N ILE A 11 -16.67 -2.11 -6.26
CA ILE A 11 -17.30 -1.18 -5.31
C ILE A 11 -16.29 -0.16 -4.77
N PHE A 12 -14.99 -0.32 -5.05
CA PHE A 12 -13.94 0.61 -4.62
C PHE A 12 -13.22 1.22 -5.82
N ASN A 13 -12.91 2.51 -5.71
CA ASN A 13 -12.17 3.27 -6.71
C ASN A 13 -10.84 3.72 -6.11
N ILE A 14 -9.75 3.56 -6.86
CA ILE A 14 -8.46 4.15 -6.52
C ILE A 14 -8.23 5.36 -7.44
N ASN A 15 -8.19 6.54 -6.86
CA ASN A 15 -7.85 7.79 -7.53
C ASN A 15 -6.34 8.01 -7.40
N MET A 16 -5.60 7.76 -8.47
CA MET A 16 -4.13 7.91 -8.49
C MET A 16 -3.76 9.29 -9.02
N THR A 17 -2.94 10.02 -8.26
CA THR A 17 -2.47 11.35 -8.61
C THR A 17 -1.00 11.53 -8.25
N ILE A 18 -0.36 12.52 -8.89
CA ILE A 18 0.94 13.04 -8.47
C ILE A 18 0.66 14.39 -7.79
N GLY A 19 1.17 14.58 -6.59
CA GLY A 19 0.90 15.78 -5.81
C GLY A 19 1.69 15.86 -4.52
N GLN A 20 1.28 16.76 -3.64
CA GLN A 20 1.86 16.87 -2.31
C GLN A 20 1.28 15.80 -1.38
N VAL A 21 2.16 15.11 -0.68
CA VAL A 21 1.78 14.21 0.42
C VAL A 21 1.53 14.99 1.70
N LYS A 22 0.96 14.33 2.72
CA LYS A 22 0.66 14.95 4.02
C LYS A 22 1.88 15.69 4.56
N ASP A 23 1.66 16.91 5.01
CA ASP A 23 2.65 17.80 5.65
C ASP A 23 3.88 18.10 4.78
N ASN A 24 3.80 17.87 3.47
CA ASN A 24 4.92 18.00 2.54
C ASN A 24 6.18 17.24 3.03
N ASN A 25 5.96 16.12 3.72
CA ASN A 25 7.04 15.34 4.31
C ASN A 25 7.87 14.66 3.21
N PRO A 26 9.16 15.02 3.03
CA PRO A 26 10.00 14.47 1.97
C PRO A 26 10.31 12.97 2.16
N ASN A 27 10.07 12.41 3.35
CA ASN A 27 10.29 10.99 3.62
C ASN A 27 9.13 10.11 3.13
N PHE A 28 7.99 10.70 2.78
CA PHE A 28 6.88 9.95 2.17
C PHE A 28 6.99 9.99 0.64
N TRP A 29 7.27 8.85 0.05
CA TRP A 29 7.33 8.71 -1.41
C TRP A 29 5.94 8.64 -2.05
N ALA A 30 4.98 8.13 -1.28
CA ALA A 30 3.57 8.12 -1.63
C ALA A 30 2.71 8.08 -0.37
N GLN A 31 1.42 8.20 -0.54
CA GLN A 31 0.44 8.10 0.53
C GLN A 31 -0.87 7.57 -0.02
N THR A 32 -1.42 6.55 0.65
CA THR A 32 -2.73 6.00 0.36
C THR A 32 -3.67 6.22 1.54
N GLN A 33 -4.82 6.79 1.27
CA GLN A 33 -5.81 7.11 2.30
C GLN A 33 -7.23 7.05 1.77
N LYS A 34 -8.18 6.78 2.66
CA LYS A 34 -9.61 6.88 2.36
C LYS A 34 -9.99 8.33 2.09
N VAL A 35 -10.89 8.53 1.14
CA VAL A 35 -11.51 9.86 0.91
C VAL A 35 -12.51 10.15 2.03
N THR A 36 -12.34 11.29 2.70
CA THR A 36 -13.27 11.72 3.77
C THR A 36 -14.69 11.83 3.22
N GLY A 37 -15.63 11.17 3.89
CA GLY A 37 -17.03 11.15 3.50
C GLY A 37 -17.40 10.14 2.39
N SER A 38 -16.43 9.41 1.83
CA SER A 38 -16.68 8.28 0.94
C SER A 38 -16.41 6.96 1.63
N SER A 39 -17.24 5.95 1.34
CA SER A 39 -17.02 4.57 1.79
C SER A 39 -16.31 3.72 0.73
N THR A 40 -16.12 4.26 -0.48
CA THR A 40 -15.65 3.48 -1.64
C THR A 40 -14.45 4.10 -2.35
N ASP A 41 -14.17 5.39 -2.11
CA ASP A 41 -13.07 6.07 -2.80
C ASP A 41 -11.81 6.12 -1.94
N ILE A 42 -10.69 5.75 -2.55
CA ILE A 42 -9.36 5.72 -1.95
C ILE A 42 -8.46 6.59 -2.82
N ASN A 43 -7.76 7.54 -2.20
CA ASN A 43 -6.76 8.34 -2.86
C ASN A 43 -5.37 7.74 -2.67
N MET A 44 -4.64 7.60 -3.78
CA MET A 44 -3.23 7.29 -3.81
C MET A 44 -2.49 8.49 -4.41
N VAL A 45 -1.64 9.13 -3.63
CA VAL A 45 -0.86 10.30 -4.04
C VAL A 45 0.61 9.90 -4.09
N LEU A 46 1.22 9.94 -5.28
CA LEU A 46 2.66 9.84 -5.44
C LEU A 46 3.28 11.22 -5.20
N ASN A 47 4.27 11.30 -4.32
CA ASN A 47 4.91 12.55 -3.96
C ASN A 47 5.58 13.19 -5.18
N GLN A 48 5.17 14.41 -5.51
CA GLN A 48 5.69 15.15 -6.66
C GLN A 48 7.19 15.39 -6.56
N ASP A 49 7.72 15.67 -5.37
CA ASP A 49 9.15 15.91 -5.17
C ASP A 49 9.95 14.63 -5.38
N TYR A 50 9.43 13.49 -4.93
CA TYR A 50 10.02 12.18 -5.23
C TYR A 50 10.04 11.90 -6.74
N ILE A 51 8.89 12.03 -7.42
CA ILE A 51 8.78 11.73 -8.85
C ILE A 51 9.69 12.64 -9.70
N ASN A 52 9.78 13.92 -9.35
CA ASN A 52 10.60 14.88 -10.09
C ASN A 52 12.08 14.86 -9.70
N GLY A 53 12.44 14.27 -8.56
CA GLY A 53 13.79 14.32 -8.01
C GLY A 53 14.18 15.74 -7.60
N THR A 54 13.31 16.43 -6.84
CA THR A 54 13.55 17.81 -6.41
C THR A 54 14.22 17.85 -5.03
N GLY A 55 14.94 18.94 -4.77
CA GLY A 55 15.70 19.09 -3.52
C GLY A 55 16.91 18.15 -3.45
N ASN A 56 17.05 17.42 -2.35
CA ASN A 56 18.12 16.44 -2.16
C ASN A 56 17.70 15.01 -2.54
N ILE A 57 16.56 14.86 -3.21
CA ILE A 57 16.02 13.57 -3.61
C ILE A 57 16.47 13.26 -5.03
N ASN A 58 17.12 12.11 -5.22
CA ASN A 58 17.43 11.63 -6.56
C ASN A 58 16.13 11.19 -7.24
N ARG A 59 16.02 11.53 -8.54
CA ARG A 59 14.91 11.06 -9.35
C ARG A 59 14.86 9.52 -9.33
N PRO A 60 13.72 8.92 -8.98
CA PRO A 60 13.57 7.48 -8.94
C PRO A 60 13.66 6.86 -10.34
N THR A 61 14.04 5.60 -10.39
CA THR A 61 13.91 4.77 -11.59
C THR A 61 12.44 4.34 -11.76
N ASP A 62 12.05 3.93 -12.97
CA ASP A 62 10.73 3.38 -13.22
C ASP A 62 10.44 2.18 -12.32
N LEU A 63 11.47 1.37 -12.02
CA LEU A 63 11.37 0.24 -11.13
C LEU A 63 11.11 0.67 -9.68
N SER A 64 11.74 1.76 -9.22
CA SER A 64 11.47 2.32 -7.88
C SER A 64 10.04 2.84 -7.78
N ILE A 65 9.55 3.52 -8.82
CA ILE A 65 8.16 4.00 -8.88
C ILE A 65 7.19 2.80 -8.86
N ALA A 66 7.45 1.77 -9.65
CA ALA A 66 6.63 0.56 -9.69
C ALA A 66 6.58 -0.15 -8.31
N THR A 67 7.71 -0.17 -7.59
CA THR A 67 7.79 -0.70 -6.22
C THR A 67 6.90 0.10 -5.27
N THR A 68 7.02 1.43 -5.28
CA THR A 68 6.17 2.32 -4.47
C THR A 68 4.69 2.11 -4.79
N MET A 69 4.33 2.09 -6.08
CA MET A 69 2.95 1.85 -6.49
C MET A 69 2.41 0.50 -6.04
N ALA A 70 3.20 -0.58 -6.16
CA ALA A 70 2.79 -1.91 -5.73
C ALA A 70 2.54 -1.95 -4.21
N HIS A 71 3.38 -1.27 -3.42
CA HIS A 71 3.20 -1.11 -1.98
C HIS A 71 1.90 -0.37 -1.65
N GLU A 72 1.65 0.76 -2.29
CA GLU A 72 0.46 1.58 -2.06
C GLU A 72 -0.84 0.88 -2.49
N VAL A 73 -0.80 0.04 -3.53
CA VAL A 73 -1.96 -0.79 -3.93
C VAL A 73 -2.35 -1.77 -2.82
N ILE A 74 -1.37 -2.30 -2.06
CA ILE A 74 -1.69 -3.15 -0.90
C ILE A 74 -2.36 -2.31 0.20
N HIS A 75 -1.87 -1.11 0.49
CA HIS A 75 -2.56 -0.21 1.44
C HIS A 75 -4.01 0.05 1.02
N ALA A 76 -4.24 0.37 -0.26
CA ALA A 76 -5.59 0.57 -0.78
C ALA A 76 -6.46 -0.69 -0.62
N TYR A 77 -5.90 -1.87 -0.89
CA TYR A 77 -6.59 -3.13 -0.70
C TYR A 77 -6.97 -3.36 0.77
N LEU A 78 -6.05 -3.14 1.70
CA LEU A 78 -6.32 -3.27 3.14
C LEU A 78 -7.39 -2.28 3.63
N ILE A 79 -7.35 -1.03 3.16
CA ILE A 79 -8.40 -0.04 3.45
C ILE A 79 -9.75 -0.52 2.92
N SER A 80 -9.81 -1.06 1.70
CA SER A 80 -11.07 -1.54 1.12
C SER A 80 -11.65 -2.73 1.89
N LEU A 81 -10.81 -3.64 2.35
CA LEU A 81 -11.23 -4.76 3.22
C LEU A 81 -11.79 -4.26 4.55
N LEU A 82 -11.14 -3.25 5.14
CA LEU A 82 -11.61 -2.62 6.38
C LEU A 82 -13.01 -2.04 6.21
N GLU A 83 -13.22 -1.27 5.16
CA GLU A 83 -14.52 -0.66 4.88
C GLU A 83 -15.61 -1.70 4.61
N GLN A 84 -15.29 -2.76 3.87
CA GLN A 84 -16.23 -3.88 3.66
C GLN A 84 -16.61 -4.55 4.96
N ASN A 85 -15.63 -4.79 5.84
CA ASN A 85 -15.87 -5.44 7.13
C ASN A 85 -16.74 -4.57 8.03
N LEU A 86 -16.46 -3.28 8.11
CA LEU A 86 -17.27 -2.32 8.87
C LEU A 86 -18.71 -2.25 8.34
N ALA A 87 -18.90 -2.27 7.02
CA ALA A 87 -20.21 -2.20 6.38
C ALA A 87 -21.03 -3.48 6.57
N SER A 88 -20.38 -4.64 6.59
CA SER A 88 -21.04 -5.95 6.69
C SER A 88 -21.32 -6.41 8.12
N GLY A 89 -20.71 -5.79 9.12
CA GLY A 89 -20.75 -6.26 10.49
C GLY A 89 -20.13 -7.66 10.69
N SER A 90 -19.33 -8.12 9.72
CA SER A 90 -18.75 -9.46 9.67
C SER A 90 -17.32 -9.47 10.19
N SER A 91 -17.03 -10.37 11.13
CA SER A 91 -15.68 -10.61 11.66
C SER A 91 -14.88 -11.65 10.86
N ALA A 92 -15.23 -11.88 9.60
CA ALA A 92 -14.86 -13.11 8.88
C ALA A 92 -13.50 -13.10 8.17
N ILE A 93 -12.64 -12.12 8.37
CA ILE A 93 -11.32 -12.08 7.71
C ILE A 93 -10.24 -12.21 8.78
N TYR A 94 -9.68 -13.41 8.92
CA TYR A 94 -8.69 -13.75 9.95
C TYR A 94 -7.41 -12.93 9.91
N ASP A 95 -6.96 -12.50 8.72
CA ASP A 95 -5.75 -11.67 8.54
C ASP A 95 -5.99 -10.19 8.89
N PHE A 96 -7.23 -9.85 9.18
CA PHE A 96 -7.70 -8.49 9.36
C PHE A 96 -7.70 -8.04 10.83
N ALA A 97 -7.55 -8.96 11.76
CA ALA A 97 -7.65 -8.68 13.19
C ALA A 97 -6.69 -7.58 13.64
N THR A 98 -5.43 -7.62 13.17
CA THR A 98 -4.41 -6.63 13.52
C THR A 98 -4.74 -5.23 12.99
N VAL A 99 -5.17 -5.13 11.73
CA VAL A 99 -5.54 -3.84 11.11
C VAL A 99 -6.82 -3.28 11.74
N TYR A 100 -7.80 -4.14 12.02
CA TYR A 100 -9.04 -3.74 12.69
C TYR A 100 -8.76 -3.26 14.11
N GLU A 101 -7.95 -3.98 14.87
CA GLU A 101 -7.58 -3.58 16.23
C GLU A 101 -6.82 -2.23 16.23
N ALA A 102 -5.87 -2.05 15.30
CA ALA A 102 -5.17 -0.79 15.12
C ALA A 102 -6.14 0.35 14.72
N TYR A 103 -7.12 0.08 13.85
CA TYR A 103 -8.16 1.05 13.53
C TYR A 103 -8.98 1.47 14.75
N VAL A 104 -9.39 0.50 15.57
CA VAL A 104 -10.13 0.78 16.81
C VAL A 104 -9.26 1.63 17.76
N GLN A 105 -7.98 1.29 17.92
CA GLN A 105 -7.05 2.06 18.73
C GLN A 105 -6.86 3.49 18.19
N GLN A 106 -6.71 3.64 16.87
CA GLN A 106 -6.65 4.96 16.23
C GLN A 106 -7.89 5.80 16.55
N GLN A 107 -9.10 5.21 16.46
CA GLN A 107 -10.34 5.93 16.78
C GLN A 107 -10.41 6.36 18.25
N ILE A 108 -9.90 5.53 19.16
CA ILE A 108 -9.89 5.81 20.60
C ILE A 108 -8.85 6.88 20.95
N THR A 109 -7.63 6.71 20.45
CA THR A 109 -6.48 7.57 20.83
C THR A 109 -6.33 8.79 19.95
N LYS A 110 -6.93 8.78 18.77
CA LYS A 110 -6.72 9.78 17.70
C LYS A 110 -5.26 9.87 17.23
N ASP A 111 -4.53 8.79 17.38
CA ASP A 111 -3.16 8.65 16.92
C ASP A 111 -3.13 8.06 15.53
N ASP A 112 -2.88 8.90 14.53
CA ASP A 112 -2.86 8.52 13.11
C ASP A 112 -1.65 7.65 12.72
N SER A 113 -0.65 7.46 13.60
CA SER A 113 0.53 6.64 13.32
C SER A 113 0.28 5.13 13.47
N ILE A 114 -0.69 4.75 14.29
CA ILE A 114 -0.96 3.33 14.62
C ILE A 114 -1.38 2.51 13.38
N LEU A 115 -2.22 3.06 12.54
CA LEU A 115 -2.77 2.33 11.40
C LEU A 115 -1.75 2.02 10.29
N PRO A 116 -0.86 2.96 9.90
CA PRO A 116 0.22 2.68 8.96
C PRO A 116 1.16 1.57 9.45
N ASP A 117 1.55 1.56 10.73
CA ASP A 117 2.43 0.53 11.29
C ASP A 117 1.78 -0.86 11.23
N ALA A 118 0.50 -0.98 11.59
CA ALA A 118 -0.25 -2.23 11.48
C ALA A 118 -0.38 -2.70 10.03
N HIS A 119 -0.57 -1.79 9.08
CA HIS A 119 -0.56 -2.12 7.65
C HIS A 119 0.80 -2.66 7.22
N HIS A 120 1.90 -2.02 7.63
CA HIS A 120 3.25 -2.45 7.28
C HIS A 120 3.57 -3.85 7.82
N GLU A 121 3.20 -4.18 9.05
CA GLU A 121 3.35 -5.52 9.61
C GLU A 121 2.57 -6.56 8.79
N LEU A 122 1.33 -6.24 8.41
CA LEU A 122 0.50 -7.13 7.62
C LEU A 122 1.04 -7.30 6.19
N ILE A 123 1.54 -6.24 5.57
CA ILE A 123 2.19 -6.28 4.26
C ILE A 123 3.43 -7.17 4.31
N ALA A 124 4.30 -6.98 5.29
CA ALA A 124 5.52 -7.76 5.45
C ALA A 124 5.21 -9.25 5.63
N SER A 125 4.20 -9.61 6.44
CA SER A 125 3.87 -11.00 6.72
C SER A 125 3.18 -11.72 5.55
N ASN A 126 2.32 -11.03 4.79
CA ASN A 126 1.40 -11.71 3.87
C ASN A 126 1.55 -11.31 2.40
N TYR A 127 2.09 -10.12 2.11
CA TYR A 127 2.04 -9.56 0.75
C TYR A 127 3.40 -9.30 0.10
N VAL A 128 4.51 -9.43 0.83
CA VAL A 128 5.86 -9.16 0.31
C VAL A 128 6.17 -9.97 -0.96
N TYR A 129 5.77 -11.23 -1.00
CA TYR A 129 5.96 -12.08 -2.19
C TYR A 129 5.11 -11.61 -3.38
N SER A 130 3.90 -11.14 -3.13
CA SER A 130 3.01 -10.62 -4.18
C SER A 130 3.56 -9.31 -4.77
N ILE A 131 4.08 -8.43 -3.91
CA ILE A 131 4.75 -7.19 -4.33
C ILE A 131 5.99 -7.54 -5.15
N ALA A 132 6.87 -8.38 -4.63
CA ALA A 132 8.11 -8.78 -5.29
C ALA A 132 7.86 -9.43 -6.66
N SER A 133 6.84 -10.28 -6.77
CA SER A 133 6.44 -10.89 -8.04
C SER A 133 5.97 -9.83 -9.03
N SER A 134 5.11 -8.90 -8.60
CA SER A 134 4.61 -7.81 -9.46
C SER A 134 5.76 -6.91 -9.96
N ILE A 135 6.72 -6.60 -9.10
CA ILE A 135 7.91 -5.81 -9.46
C ILE A 135 8.77 -6.57 -10.46
N GLN A 136 8.99 -7.88 -10.26
CA GLN A 136 9.75 -8.71 -11.17
C GLN A 136 9.06 -8.81 -12.53
N GLU A 137 7.76 -9.04 -12.57
CA GLU A 137 6.98 -9.10 -13.81
C GLU A 137 7.03 -7.79 -14.58
N PHE A 138 6.88 -6.65 -13.88
CA PHE A 138 7.04 -5.33 -14.48
C PHE A 138 8.43 -5.15 -15.09
N HIS A 139 9.49 -5.51 -14.36
CA HIS A 139 10.88 -5.30 -14.81
C HIS A 139 11.28 -6.22 -15.94
N THR A 140 10.86 -7.48 -15.91
CA THR A 140 11.29 -8.48 -16.88
C THR A 140 10.34 -8.63 -18.08
N GLY A 141 9.12 -8.14 -17.97
CA GLY A 141 8.04 -8.37 -18.94
C GLY A 141 7.61 -9.83 -19.01
N GLN A 142 7.98 -10.66 -18.03
CA GLN A 142 7.67 -12.08 -17.99
C GLN A 142 7.00 -12.47 -16.67
N PRO A 143 5.96 -13.35 -16.70
CA PRO A 143 5.33 -13.82 -15.48
C PRO A 143 6.33 -14.54 -14.57
N VAL A 144 6.21 -14.33 -13.28
CA VAL A 144 6.88 -15.15 -12.27
C VAL A 144 6.13 -16.46 -12.13
N GLY A 145 6.40 -17.44 -12.94
CA GLY A 145 5.70 -18.73 -12.96
C GLY A 145 5.44 -19.36 -11.59
N SER A 146 5.53 -20.66 -11.42
CA SER A 146 5.34 -21.36 -10.14
C SER A 146 6.51 -21.21 -9.15
N GLY A 147 7.50 -20.36 -9.48
CA GLY A 147 8.68 -20.10 -8.65
C GLY A 147 8.48 -18.91 -7.71
N PHE A 148 9.46 -18.75 -6.83
CA PHE A 148 9.55 -17.56 -5.99
C PHE A 148 10.20 -16.43 -6.79
N PRO A 149 9.85 -15.15 -6.51
CA PRO A 149 10.55 -14.02 -7.06
C PRO A 149 12.02 -14.04 -6.64
N ARG A 150 12.91 -13.45 -7.45
CA ARG A 150 14.33 -13.37 -7.13
C ARG A 150 14.54 -12.49 -5.89
N GLN A 151 15.59 -12.81 -5.11
CA GLN A 151 15.88 -12.13 -3.85
C GLN A 151 15.91 -10.61 -3.97
N VAL A 152 16.50 -10.06 -5.04
CA VAL A 152 16.56 -8.61 -5.25
C VAL A 152 15.18 -7.93 -5.25
N TYR A 153 14.15 -8.59 -5.77
CA TYR A 153 12.78 -8.04 -5.76
C TYR A 153 12.10 -8.20 -4.40
N LEU A 154 12.47 -9.26 -3.65
CA LEU A 154 12.05 -9.39 -2.25
C LEU A 154 12.66 -8.27 -1.39
N ASP A 155 13.96 -8.00 -1.58
CA ASP A 155 14.64 -6.91 -0.87
C ASP A 155 14.02 -5.55 -1.21
N MET A 156 13.65 -5.33 -2.47
CA MET A 156 12.94 -4.12 -2.89
C MET A 156 11.55 -4.03 -2.24
N ALA A 157 10.80 -5.12 -2.22
CA ALA A 157 9.46 -5.15 -1.62
C ALA A 157 9.51 -4.87 -0.11
N LEU A 158 10.57 -5.34 0.56
CA LEU A 158 10.81 -5.08 1.98
C LEU A 158 11.33 -3.67 2.27
N GLY A 159 11.98 -3.00 1.30
CA GLY A 159 12.64 -1.70 1.51
C GLY A 159 11.72 -0.58 2.00
N GLY A 160 10.41 -0.65 1.71
CA GLY A 160 9.39 0.26 2.22
C GLY A 160 8.79 -0.13 3.58
N LEU A 161 9.25 -1.24 4.17
CA LEU A 161 8.69 -1.86 5.38
C LEU A 161 9.68 -1.84 6.57
N THR A 162 10.63 -0.91 6.54
CA THR A 162 11.60 -0.72 7.63
C THR A 162 10.87 -0.38 8.94
N GLY A 163 11.29 -1.02 10.04
CA GLY A 163 10.65 -0.86 11.35
C GLY A 163 9.60 -1.91 11.67
N THR A 164 9.32 -2.84 10.75
CA THR A 164 8.49 -4.03 11.04
C THR A 164 9.31 -5.10 11.76
N THR A 165 8.63 -6.08 12.35
CA THR A 165 9.28 -7.22 13.04
C THR A 165 10.03 -8.17 12.08
N PHE A 166 9.92 -7.95 10.77
CA PHE A 166 10.61 -8.70 9.71
C PHE A 166 11.98 -8.12 9.33
N PHE A 167 12.43 -7.05 10.00
CA PHE A 167 13.76 -6.45 9.85
C PHE A 167 14.57 -6.50 11.11
#